data_957d84237fdd272982fea73cf1feffa8
#
_entry.id   957d84237fdd272982fea73cf1feffa8
#
_cell.length_a   1.000
_cell.length_b   1.000
_cell.length_c   1.000
_cell.angle_alpha   90.00
_cell.angle_beta   90.00
_cell.angle_gamma   90.00
#
_symmetry.space_group_name_H-M   'P 1'
#
loop_
_entity.id
_entity.type
_entity.pdbx_description
1 polymer ?
#
loop_
_entity_poly.entity_id
_entity_poly.type
_entity_poly.pdbx_seq_one_letter_code
_entity_poly.pdbx_strand_id
1 'polypeptide(L)'
;MITPAGLPEGIAEVAVWSVPMRTRFRGIDVRNGVLVRGPAGWGEFSPFWDYGVAESRRWWASAVEAACTGRPAAVRDAVPVNVTVPAVDAERAHAIVAASGCRTAKVKVAEPGQSPADDLARVEAVRDALGPSGAVRVDANAAWDVDTAVARIRQLDRVGLEYVEQPCPTLDELRVLRRRVDVRIAADEVVRRAGDPLAVDLRDACDVVVLKVQPLGGVRAALRVAEAHGLPCVVSSALESSVGIAAGVALAAALPELPFACGLATVALLAGDVTGEPLLPVDGALPVRAVVPDRLRAAPDDVAARWADRLAAVLAA
;
A
#
# COMPACT_ATOMS: atom_id res chain seq x y z
N MET A 1 19.30 11.94 13.54
CA MET A 1 18.16 12.89 13.70
C MET A 1 18.41 14.06 12.77
N ILE A 2 17.39 14.57 12.14
CA ILE A 2 17.45 15.77 11.30
C ILE A 2 16.53 16.84 11.91
N THR A 3 16.88 18.12 11.79
CA THR A 3 16.08 19.23 12.31
C THR A 3 15.84 20.25 11.19
N PRO A 4 14.89 19.98 10.29
CA PRO A 4 14.55 20.94 9.24
C PRO A 4 13.93 22.20 9.84
N ALA A 5 14.21 23.35 9.23
CA ALA A 5 13.49 24.59 9.53
C ALA A 5 12.02 24.47 9.05
N GLY A 6 11.08 25.09 9.74
CA GLY A 6 9.67 25.14 9.33
C GLY A 6 8.85 23.91 9.71
N LEU A 7 9.31 23.11 10.66
CA LEU A 7 8.47 22.02 11.20
C LEU A 7 7.21 22.57 11.87
N PRO A 8 6.05 21.91 11.69
CA PRO A 8 4.82 22.28 12.38
C PRO A 8 5.01 22.25 13.90
N GLU A 9 4.30 23.16 14.60
CA GLU A 9 4.22 23.12 16.05
C GLU A 9 3.73 21.73 16.54
N GLY A 10 4.37 21.21 17.59
CA GLY A 10 4.08 19.88 18.16
C GLY A 10 4.95 18.74 17.62
N ILE A 11 5.68 18.90 16.52
CA ILE A 11 6.67 17.89 16.11
C ILE A 11 7.92 18.02 16.97
N ALA A 12 8.17 17.01 17.81
CA ALA A 12 9.27 16.99 18.77
C ALA A 12 10.53 16.25 18.26
N GLU A 13 10.38 15.34 17.29
CA GLU A 13 11.48 14.50 16.80
C GLU A 13 11.26 14.16 15.32
N VAL A 14 12.38 14.16 14.58
CA VAL A 14 12.42 13.75 13.16
C VAL A 14 13.58 12.80 12.95
N ALA A 15 13.32 11.60 12.46
CA ALA A 15 14.34 10.58 12.28
C ALA A 15 14.22 9.90 10.91
N VAL A 16 15.34 9.70 10.22
CA VAL A 16 15.39 8.97 8.95
C VAL A 16 15.64 7.50 9.23
N TRP A 17 14.85 6.64 8.60
CA TRP A 17 15.04 5.19 8.64
C TRP A 17 15.40 4.63 7.27
N SER A 18 16.10 3.49 7.27
CA SER A 18 16.48 2.78 6.04
C SER A 18 16.57 1.28 6.35
N VAL A 19 15.85 0.47 5.58
CA VAL A 19 15.78 -0.98 5.76
C VAL A 19 15.88 -1.67 4.41
N PRO A 20 16.75 -2.69 4.24
CA PRO A 20 16.81 -3.49 3.03
C PRO A 20 15.51 -4.27 2.78
N MET A 21 15.22 -4.53 1.51
CA MET A 21 14.15 -5.42 1.11
C MET A 21 14.65 -6.88 1.13
N ARG A 22 13.76 -7.83 1.44
CA ARG A 22 14.05 -9.29 1.30
C ARG A 22 14.08 -9.73 -0.16
N THR A 23 13.32 -9.03 -0.99
CA THR A 23 13.20 -9.27 -2.43
C THR A 23 12.95 -7.92 -3.08
N ARG A 24 13.57 -7.66 -4.24
CA ARG A 24 13.32 -6.44 -5.02
C ARG A 24 11.82 -6.30 -5.25
N PHE A 25 11.29 -5.10 -4.97
CA PHE A 25 9.88 -4.83 -5.08
C PHE A 25 9.68 -3.39 -5.56
N ARG A 26 8.83 -3.19 -6.57
CA ARG A 26 8.62 -1.88 -7.19
C ARG A 26 9.94 -1.20 -7.60
N GLY A 27 10.89 -1.97 -8.10
CA GLY A 27 12.18 -1.47 -8.57
C GLY A 27 13.18 -1.06 -7.49
N ILE A 28 12.87 -1.24 -6.18
CA ILE A 28 13.78 -0.89 -5.08
C ILE A 28 14.27 -2.11 -4.29
N ASP A 29 15.49 -2.02 -3.78
CA ASP A 29 16.14 -3.02 -2.93
C ASP A 29 16.31 -2.54 -1.48
N VAL A 30 16.09 -1.24 -1.26
CA VAL A 30 16.13 -0.61 0.07
C VAL A 30 14.91 0.31 0.21
N ARG A 31 14.19 0.20 1.31
CA ARG A 31 13.11 1.10 1.68
C ARG A 31 13.56 2.05 2.76
N ASN A 32 13.28 3.33 2.59
CA ASN A 32 13.62 4.38 3.54
C ASN A 32 12.54 5.45 3.62
N GLY A 33 12.60 6.27 4.64
CA GLY A 33 11.64 7.33 4.91
C GLY A 33 12.00 8.12 6.17
N VAL A 34 11.08 8.97 6.58
CA VAL A 34 11.19 9.80 7.77
C VAL A 34 10.08 9.41 8.75
N LEU A 35 10.44 9.27 10.02
CA LEU A 35 9.52 9.18 11.13
C LEU A 35 9.47 10.52 11.85
N VAL A 36 8.28 10.90 12.27
CA VAL A 36 8.06 12.12 13.07
C VAL A 36 7.29 11.78 14.34
N ARG A 37 7.71 12.38 15.47
CA ARG A 37 7.04 12.22 16.76
C ARG A 37 6.35 13.52 17.16
N GLY A 38 5.09 13.39 17.54
CA GLY A 38 4.28 14.46 18.11
C GLY A 38 3.52 14.00 19.35
N PRO A 39 2.60 14.83 19.87
CA PRO A 39 1.86 14.56 21.10
C PRO A 39 0.94 13.33 21.02
N ALA A 40 0.47 12.96 19.82
CA ALA A 40 -0.40 11.79 19.62
C ALA A 40 0.38 10.51 19.28
N GLY A 41 1.70 10.57 19.09
CA GLY A 41 2.54 9.42 18.80
C GLY A 41 3.47 9.62 17.62
N TRP A 42 3.62 8.57 16.81
CA TRP A 42 4.51 8.55 15.66
C TRP A 42 3.75 8.56 14.34
N GLY A 43 4.27 9.31 13.37
CA GLY A 43 3.85 9.32 11.98
C GLY A 43 4.99 8.96 11.03
N GLU A 44 4.67 8.55 9.82
CA GLU A 44 5.65 8.20 8.79
C GLU A 44 5.44 9.03 7.53
N PHE A 45 6.54 9.61 7.02
CA PHE A 45 6.64 10.30 5.75
C PHE A 45 7.61 9.53 4.85
N SER A 46 7.10 8.75 3.92
CA SER A 46 7.93 7.87 3.10
C SER A 46 7.49 7.78 1.63
N PRO A 47 7.26 8.94 0.94
CA PRO A 47 6.95 8.91 -0.49
C PRO A 47 8.09 8.26 -1.28
N PHE A 48 7.74 7.50 -2.33
CA PHE A 48 8.75 6.99 -3.25
C PHE A 48 9.43 8.15 -3.99
N TRP A 49 10.61 7.90 -4.54
CA TRP A 49 11.41 8.94 -5.17
C TRP A 49 10.84 9.47 -6.49
N ASP A 50 9.89 8.74 -7.10
CA ASP A 50 9.14 9.14 -8.29
C ASP A 50 7.98 10.12 -8.02
N TYR A 51 7.67 10.37 -6.73
CA TYR A 51 6.69 11.38 -6.34
C TYR A 51 7.34 12.76 -6.26
N GLY A 52 6.74 13.76 -6.92
CA GLY A 52 7.19 15.14 -6.84
C GLY A 52 6.87 15.80 -5.49
N VAL A 53 7.34 17.04 -5.31
CA VAL A 53 7.12 17.81 -4.08
C VAL A 53 5.62 18.01 -3.81
N ALA A 54 4.85 18.39 -4.82
CA ALA A 54 3.40 18.64 -4.69
C ALA A 54 2.64 17.38 -4.21
N GLU A 55 2.92 16.21 -4.80
CA GLU A 55 2.32 14.94 -4.36
C GLU A 55 2.78 14.58 -2.95
N SER A 56 4.05 14.81 -2.62
CA SER A 56 4.65 14.48 -1.32
C SER A 56 4.05 15.29 -0.16
N ARG A 57 3.42 16.44 -0.41
CA ARG A 57 2.72 17.21 0.63
C ARG A 57 1.59 16.43 1.30
N ARG A 58 0.86 15.59 0.56
CA ARG A 58 -0.16 14.72 1.17
C ARG A 58 0.46 13.69 2.09
N TRP A 59 1.58 13.10 1.69
CA TRP A 59 2.32 12.15 2.53
C TRP A 59 2.79 12.81 3.82
N TRP A 60 3.26 14.07 3.72
CA TRP A 60 3.62 14.85 4.89
C TRP A 60 2.42 15.15 5.79
N ALA A 61 1.30 15.57 5.22
CA ALA A 61 0.06 15.81 5.95
C ALA A 61 -0.40 14.55 6.72
N SER A 62 -0.26 13.38 6.11
CA SER A 62 -0.53 12.08 6.76
C SER A 62 0.39 11.83 7.95
N ALA A 63 1.68 12.11 7.82
CA ALA A 63 2.64 11.95 8.92
C ALA A 63 2.32 12.88 10.09
N VAL A 64 2.01 14.14 9.80
CA VAL A 64 1.61 15.14 10.81
C VAL A 64 0.28 14.77 11.47
N GLU A 65 -0.72 14.32 10.71
CA GLU A 65 -1.99 13.84 11.29
C GLU A 65 -1.74 12.72 12.29
N ALA A 66 -0.96 11.70 11.92
CA ALA A 66 -0.67 10.57 12.79
C ALA A 66 0.08 10.97 14.05
N ALA A 67 1.04 11.90 13.94
CA ALA A 67 1.86 12.36 15.05
C ALA A 67 1.16 13.35 15.99
N CYS A 68 0.30 14.24 15.44
CA CYS A 68 -0.25 15.36 16.19
C CYS A 68 -1.73 15.23 16.53
N THR A 69 -2.53 14.62 15.63
CA THR A 69 -3.99 14.53 15.81
C THR A 69 -4.43 13.16 16.31
N GLY A 70 -3.64 12.12 16.03
CA GLY A 70 -3.94 10.74 16.38
C GLY A 70 -5.00 10.10 15.47
N ARG A 71 -5.40 8.90 15.84
CA ARG A 71 -6.25 8.01 15.05
C ARG A 71 -7.73 8.23 15.37
N PRO A 72 -8.63 8.07 14.38
CA PRO A 72 -10.06 8.01 14.64
C PRO A 72 -10.42 6.75 15.47
N ALA A 73 -11.64 6.74 16.02
CA ALA A 73 -12.16 5.57 16.74
C ALA A 73 -12.23 4.36 15.80
N ALA A 74 -11.78 3.22 16.32
CA ALA A 74 -11.87 1.93 15.63
C ALA A 74 -13.22 1.26 15.93
N VAL A 75 -13.79 0.56 14.95
CA VAL A 75 -14.99 -0.28 15.10
C VAL A 75 -14.65 -1.78 15.12
N ARG A 76 -13.36 -2.12 15.06
CA ARG A 76 -12.81 -3.49 15.16
C ARG A 76 -11.41 -3.49 15.76
N ASP A 77 -11.03 -4.60 16.40
CA ASP A 77 -9.74 -4.74 17.10
C ASP A 77 -8.64 -5.39 16.23
N ALA A 78 -9.04 -6.03 15.14
CA ALA A 78 -8.12 -6.65 14.19
C ALA A 78 -8.60 -6.43 12.75
N VAL A 79 -7.65 -6.41 11.83
CA VAL A 79 -7.86 -6.17 10.39
C VAL A 79 -7.38 -7.39 9.60
N PRO A 80 -8.26 -8.07 8.84
CA PRO A 80 -7.83 -9.14 7.96
C PRO A 80 -6.93 -8.61 6.85
N VAL A 81 -5.84 -9.33 6.53
CA VAL A 81 -4.86 -8.89 5.55
C VAL A 81 -4.55 -9.96 4.51
N ASN A 82 -4.12 -9.52 3.35
CA ASN A 82 -3.56 -10.39 2.33
C ASN A 82 -2.04 -10.42 2.38
N VAL A 83 -1.45 -11.55 2.03
CA VAL A 83 -0.02 -11.61 1.70
C VAL A 83 0.21 -10.94 0.35
N THR A 84 1.31 -10.18 0.24
CA THR A 84 1.76 -9.60 -1.04
C THR A 84 2.84 -10.48 -1.62
N VAL A 85 2.63 -10.97 -2.84
CA VAL A 85 3.56 -11.82 -3.58
C VAL A 85 4.27 -10.95 -4.62
N PRO A 86 5.59 -10.71 -4.47
CA PRO A 86 6.40 -10.01 -5.48
C PRO A 86 6.47 -10.77 -6.80
N ALA A 87 7.07 -10.15 -7.80
CA ALA A 87 7.35 -10.77 -9.10
C ALA A 87 8.53 -11.77 -9.00
N VAL A 88 8.30 -12.87 -8.28
CA VAL A 88 9.22 -14.00 -8.09
C VAL A 88 8.75 -15.20 -8.92
N ASP A 89 9.56 -16.26 -8.98
CA ASP A 89 9.17 -17.53 -9.60
C ASP A 89 8.01 -18.23 -8.85
N ALA A 90 7.43 -19.25 -9.47
CA ALA A 90 6.26 -19.96 -8.96
C ALA A 90 6.53 -20.68 -7.62
N GLU A 91 7.70 -21.32 -7.48
CA GLU A 91 8.08 -22.05 -6.26
C GLU A 91 8.18 -21.10 -5.07
N ARG A 92 8.86 -19.96 -5.25
CA ARG A 92 9.00 -18.95 -4.21
C ARG A 92 7.66 -18.28 -3.89
N ALA A 93 6.80 -18.05 -4.89
CA ALA A 93 5.45 -17.51 -4.69
C ALA A 93 4.60 -18.44 -3.82
N HIS A 94 4.60 -19.75 -4.12
CA HIS A 94 3.94 -20.77 -3.30
C HIS A 94 4.46 -20.74 -1.85
N ALA A 95 5.78 -20.75 -1.67
CA ALA A 95 6.40 -20.75 -0.34
C ALA A 95 6.03 -19.50 0.49
N ILE A 96 6.01 -18.31 -0.14
CA ILE A 96 5.60 -17.05 0.51
C ILE A 96 4.16 -17.16 1.02
N VAL A 97 3.25 -17.68 0.21
CA VAL A 97 1.83 -17.79 0.58
C VAL A 97 1.64 -18.84 1.68
N ALA A 98 2.23 -20.03 1.53
CA ALA A 98 2.13 -21.11 2.50
C ALA A 98 2.65 -20.70 3.89
N ALA A 99 3.69 -19.87 3.95
CA ALA A 99 4.27 -19.39 5.21
C ALA A 99 3.52 -18.20 5.83
N SER A 100 2.59 -17.55 5.11
CA SER A 100 2.00 -16.27 5.51
C SER A 100 0.87 -16.35 6.54
N GLY A 101 0.19 -17.50 6.63
CA GLY A 101 -1.04 -17.66 7.40
C GLY A 101 -2.25 -16.88 6.85
N CYS A 102 -2.10 -16.17 5.72
CA CYS A 102 -3.17 -15.39 5.09
C CYS A 102 -4.06 -16.28 4.21
N ARG A 103 -5.35 -15.97 4.17
CA ARG A 103 -6.33 -16.64 3.28
C ARG A 103 -6.54 -15.88 1.96
N THR A 104 -5.88 -14.75 1.78
CA THR A 104 -5.92 -13.92 0.58
C THR A 104 -4.50 -13.57 0.16
N ALA A 105 -4.21 -13.64 -1.14
CA ALA A 105 -2.95 -13.21 -1.71
C ALA A 105 -3.16 -12.18 -2.82
N LYS A 106 -2.31 -11.15 -2.84
CA LYS A 106 -2.20 -10.18 -3.94
C LYS A 106 -0.89 -10.40 -4.67
N VAL A 107 -0.96 -10.76 -5.95
CA VAL A 107 0.17 -11.16 -6.78
C VAL A 107 0.55 -10.03 -7.72
N LYS A 108 1.82 -9.64 -7.73
CA LYS A 108 2.34 -8.70 -8.73
C LYS A 108 2.47 -9.39 -10.07
N VAL A 109 1.92 -8.74 -11.11
CA VAL A 109 1.98 -9.17 -12.50
C VAL A 109 2.46 -8.02 -13.38
N ALA A 110 2.77 -8.30 -14.62
CA ALA A 110 3.25 -7.32 -15.61
C ALA A 110 4.55 -6.60 -15.20
N GLU A 111 5.38 -7.21 -14.36
CA GLU A 111 6.67 -6.62 -13.97
C GLU A 111 7.62 -6.59 -15.18
N PRO A 112 8.34 -5.47 -15.43
CA PRO A 112 9.29 -5.39 -16.52
C PRO A 112 10.31 -6.53 -16.51
N GLY A 113 10.51 -7.16 -17.67
CA GLY A 113 11.43 -8.30 -17.84
C GLY A 113 10.81 -9.67 -17.53
N GLN A 114 9.56 -9.75 -17.14
CA GLN A 114 8.82 -11.00 -16.99
C GLN A 114 7.84 -11.24 -18.14
N SER A 115 7.63 -12.52 -18.45
CA SER A 115 6.70 -12.94 -19.49
C SER A 115 5.28 -13.21 -18.93
N PRO A 116 4.27 -13.24 -19.79
CA PRO A 116 2.93 -13.68 -19.41
C PRO A 116 2.86 -15.10 -18.85
N ALA A 117 3.77 -15.97 -19.25
CA ALA A 117 3.86 -17.32 -18.73
C ALA A 117 4.38 -17.34 -17.29
N ASP A 118 5.33 -16.45 -16.95
CA ASP A 118 5.83 -16.31 -15.58
C ASP A 118 4.72 -15.80 -14.64
N ASP A 119 3.90 -14.82 -15.09
CA ASP A 119 2.76 -14.33 -14.33
C ASP A 119 1.72 -15.44 -14.09
N LEU A 120 1.38 -16.21 -15.13
CA LEU A 120 0.42 -17.32 -15.01
C LEU A 120 0.93 -18.39 -14.04
N ALA A 121 2.17 -18.87 -14.21
CA ALA A 121 2.77 -19.88 -13.33
C ALA A 121 2.79 -19.41 -11.86
N ARG A 122 3.09 -18.13 -11.62
CA ARG A 122 3.06 -17.53 -10.28
C ARG A 122 1.65 -17.51 -9.70
N VAL A 123 0.66 -17.10 -10.46
CA VAL A 123 -0.74 -17.02 -10.00
C VAL A 123 -1.32 -18.41 -9.74
N GLU A 124 -1.00 -19.40 -10.57
CA GLU A 124 -1.39 -20.81 -10.37
C GLU A 124 -0.75 -21.39 -9.10
N ALA A 125 0.54 -21.14 -8.86
CA ALA A 125 1.23 -21.56 -7.64
C ALA A 125 0.63 -20.92 -6.37
N VAL A 126 0.22 -19.65 -6.45
CA VAL A 126 -0.47 -18.97 -5.36
C VAL A 126 -1.84 -19.58 -5.10
N ARG A 127 -2.61 -19.92 -6.15
CA ARG A 127 -3.90 -20.62 -6.01
C ARG A 127 -3.72 -21.98 -5.36
N ASP A 128 -2.69 -22.73 -5.76
CA ASP A 128 -2.37 -24.04 -5.17
C ASP A 128 -2.07 -23.89 -3.67
N ALA A 129 -1.22 -22.95 -3.28
CA ALA A 129 -0.85 -22.70 -1.89
C ALA A 129 -2.04 -22.26 -1.01
N LEU A 130 -2.98 -21.45 -1.55
CA LEU A 130 -4.17 -21.00 -0.82
C LEU A 130 -5.27 -22.07 -0.75
N GLY A 131 -5.28 -23.03 -1.67
CA GLY A 131 -6.39 -23.94 -1.87
C GLY A 131 -7.64 -23.24 -2.47
N PRO A 132 -8.73 -24.00 -2.69
CA PRO A 132 -9.90 -23.53 -3.43
C PRO A 132 -10.70 -22.42 -2.71
N SER A 133 -10.61 -22.35 -1.38
CA SER A 133 -11.36 -21.36 -0.58
C SER A 133 -10.63 -20.04 -0.37
N GLY A 134 -9.36 -19.94 -0.76
CA GLY A 134 -8.59 -18.71 -0.64
C GLY A 134 -8.94 -17.70 -1.73
N ALA A 135 -8.70 -16.41 -1.50
CA ALA A 135 -8.90 -15.35 -2.48
C ALA A 135 -7.59 -14.96 -3.16
N VAL A 136 -7.59 -14.89 -4.49
CA VAL A 136 -6.44 -14.46 -5.31
C VAL A 136 -6.77 -13.15 -6.00
N ARG A 137 -5.85 -12.20 -5.92
CA ARG A 137 -5.89 -10.90 -6.59
C ARG A 137 -4.62 -10.71 -7.38
N VAL A 138 -4.71 -9.95 -8.45
CA VAL A 138 -3.53 -9.52 -9.21
C VAL A 138 -3.45 -8.01 -9.24
N ASP A 139 -2.23 -7.47 -9.28
CA ASP A 139 -1.96 -6.04 -9.35
C ASP A 139 -0.98 -5.79 -10.50
N ALA A 140 -1.46 -5.14 -11.55
CA ALA A 140 -0.71 -4.84 -12.77
C ALA A 140 -0.06 -3.45 -12.76
N ASN A 141 -0.30 -2.62 -11.75
CA ASN A 141 0.26 -1.28 -11.61
C ASN A 141 0.18 -0.43 -12.88
N ALA A 142 -0.97 -0.46 -13.56
CA ALA A 142 -1.26 0.31 -14.77
C ALA A 142 -0.39 -0.07 -16.00
N ALA A 143 0.12 -1.30 -16.07
CA ALA A 143 1.07 -1.68 -17.10
C ALA A 143 0.44 -2.14 -18.42
N TRP A 144 -0.86 -2.36 -18.48
CA TRP A 144 -1.54 -2.87 -19.68
C TRP A 144 -2.37 -1.81 -20.40
N ASP A 145 -2.38 -1.86 -21.73
CA ASP A 145 -3.48 -1.29 -22.51
C ASP A 145 -4.74 -2.17 -22.40
N VAL A 146 -5.88 -1.68 -22.89
CA VAL A 146 -7.17 -2.37 -22.74
C VAL A 146 -7.18 -3.75 -23.37
N ASP A 147 -6.64 -3.92 -24.57
CA ASP A 147 -6.69 -5.21 -25.28
C ASP A 147 -5.78 -6.24 -24.61
N THR A 148 -4.59 -5.82 -24.20
CA THR A 148 -3.69 -6.62 -23.37
C THR A 148 -4.35 -7.00 -22.06
N ALA A 149 -4.97 -6.04 -21.35
CA ALA A 149 -5.66 -6.30 -20.09
C ALA A 149 -6.76 -7.35 -20.24
N VAL A 150 -7.62 -7.25 -21.28
CA VAL A 150 -8.67 -8.26 -21.54
C VAL A 150 -8.06 -9.64 -21.75
N ALA A 151 -7.00 -9.75 -22.56
CA ALA A 151 -6.36 -11.04 -22.83
C ALA A 151 -5.72 -11.65 -21.57
N ARG A 152 -5.01 -10.83 -20.78
CA ARG A 152 -4.35 -11.26 -19.54
C ARG A 152 -5.35 -11.63 -18.46
N ILE A 153 -6.37 -10.82 -18.23
CA ILE A 153 -7.40 -11.09 -17.22
C ILE A 153 -8.10 -12.40 -17.54
N ARG A 154 -8.53 -12.66 -18.78
CA ARG A 154 -9.15 -13.93 -19.19
C ARG A 154 -8.23 -15.15 -18.95
N GLN A 155 -6.93 -14.96 -19.15
CA GLN A 155 -5.96 -16.02 -18.90
C GLN A 155 -5.78 -16.29 -17.40
N LEU A 156 -5.63 -15.24 -16.59
CA LEU A 156 -5.37 -15.32 -15.15
C LEU A 156 -6.61 -15.71 -14.35
N ASP A 157 -7.80 -15.31 -14.80
CA ASP A 157 -9.07 -15.59 -14.09
C ASP A 157 -9.47 -17.06 -14.09
N ARG A 158 -8.75 -17.93 -14.80
CA ARG A 158 -8.93 -19.38 -14.70
C ARG A 158 -8.74 -19.91 -13.28
N VAL A 159 -8.04 -19.17 -12.43
CA VAL A 159 -7.89 -19.50 -11.00
C VAL A 159 -9.01 -18.90 -10.13
N GLY A 160 -9.93 -18.11 -10.70
CA GLY A 160 -11.00 -17.40 -9.98
C GLY A 160 -10.44 -16.20 -9.20
N LEU A 161 -10.21 -15.08 -9.90
CA LEU A 161 -9.72 -13.85 -9.29
C LEU A 161 -10.82 -13.14 -8.48
N GLU A 162 -10.48 -12.63 -7.31
CA GLU A 162 -11.39 -11.79 -6.53
C GLU A 162 -11.52 -10.39 -7.16
N TYR A 163 -10.40 -9.81 -7.61
CA TYR A 163 -10.35 -8.60 -8.43
C TYR A 163 -8.97 -8.44 -9.11
N VAL A 164 -8.92 -7.51 -10.07
CA VAL A 164 -7.67 -7.02 -10.71
C VAL A 164 -7.45 -5.57 -10.31
N GLU A 165 -6.31 -5.26 -9.68
CA GLU A 165 -5.94 -3.91 -9.25
C GLU A 165 -5.21 -3.17 -10.38
N GLN A 166 -5.71 -1.97 -10.70
CA GLN A 166 -5.16 -1.02 -11.67
C GLN A 166 -4.57 -1.67 -12.93
N PRO A 167 -5.38 -2.35 -13.74
CA PRO A 167 -4.88 -2.99 -14.96
C PRO A 167 -4.39 -1.98 -16.01
N CYS A 168 -5.10 -0.85 -16.18
CA CYS A 168 -4.82 0.17 -17.18
C CYS A 168 -4.50 1.54 -16.55
N PRO A 169 -3.75 2.43 -17.24
CA PRO A 169 -3.26 3.68 -16.67
C PRO A 169 -4.33 4.76 -16.47
N THR A 170 -5.40 4.79 -17.27
CA THR A 170 -6.38 5.87 -17.25
C THR A 170 -7.78 5.43 -16.86
N LEU A 171 -8.60 6.37 -16.36
CA LEU A 171 -10.02 6.11 -16.06
C LEU A 171 -10.81 5.69 -17.27
N ASP A 172 -10.56 6.28 -18.44
CA ASP A 172 -11.28 5.95 -19.66
C ASP A 172 -10.98 4.53 -20.13
N GLU A 173 -9.72 4.09 -20.02
CA GLU A 173 -9.34 2.71 -20.29
C GLU A 173 -9.97 1.73 -19.28
N LEU A 174 -10.03 2.09 -17.99
CA LEU A 174 -10.72 1.27 -16.98
C LEU A 174 -12.22 1.16 -17.30
N ARG A 175 -12.90 2.23 -17.74
CA ARG A 175 -14.29 2.20 -18.17
C ARG A 175 -14.53 1.28 -19.38
N VAL A 176 -13.60 1.32 -20.35
CA VAL A 176 -13.67 0.42 -21.52
C VAL A 176 -13.43 -1.02 -21.08
N LEU A 177 -12.41 -1.27 -20.28
CA LEU A 177 -12.07 -2.60 -19.81
C LEU A 177 -13.19 -3.22 -18.96
N ARG A 178 -13.75 -2.44 -18.01
CA ARG A 178 -14.82 -2.87 -17.10
C ARG A 178 -16.03 -3.49 -17.84
N ARG A 179 -16.34 -3.01 -19.05
CA ARG A 179 -17.42 -3.56 -19.91
C ARG A 179 -17.03 -4.80 -20.69
N ARG A 180 -15.74 -5.22 -20.66
CA ARG A 180 -15.19 -6.33 -21.47
C ARG A 180 -14.77 -7.54 -20.64
N VAL A 181 -14.81 -7.42 -19.30
CA VAL A 181 -14.43 -8.48 -18.37
C VAL A 181 -15.46 -8.61 -17.25
N ASP A 182 -15.61 -9.82 -16.71
CA ASP A 182 -16.56 -10.11 -15.62
C ASP A 182 -15.90 -9.97 -14.23
N VAL A 183 -14.55 -10.03 -14.17
CA VAL A 183 -13.77 -9.85 -12.92
C VAL A 183 -13.86 -8.40 -12.45
N ARG A 184 -14.01 -8.20 -11.14
CA ARG A 184 -14.00 -6.86 -10.54
C ARG A 184 -12.71 -6.12 -10.84
N ILE A 185 -12.82 -4.82 -11.07
CA ILE A 185 -11.67 -3.91 -11.24
C ILE A 185 -11.52 -3.07 -9.97
N ALA A 186 -10.31 -3.00 -9.43
CA ALA A 186 -9.96 -2.13 -8.32
C ALA A 186 -9.10 -0.95 -8.79
N ALA A 187 -9.49 0.27 -8.43
CA ALA A 187 -8.79 1.51 -8.79
C ALA A 187 -7.81 1.93 -7.69
N ASP A 188 -6.53 2.09 -8.02
CA ASP A 188 -5.45 2.56 -7.14
C ASP A 188 -4.82 3.87 -7.64
N GLU A 189 -3.96 3.77 -8.67
CA GLU A 189 -3.17 4.91 -9.17
C GLU A 189 -4.04 6.07 -9.63
N VAL A 190 -5.12 5.81 -10.33
CA VAL A 190 -6.04 6.84 -10.85
C VAL A 190 -6.72 7.64 -9.73
N VAL A 191 -6.79 7.11 -8.52
CA VAL A 191 -7.33 7.80 -7.34
C VAL A 191 -6.23 8.52 -6.58
N ARG A 192 -5.20 7.78 -6.13
CA ARG A 192 -4.18 8.34 -5.23
C ARG A 192 -3.24 9.35 -5.88
N ARG A 193 -3.07 9.32 -7.20
CA ARG A 193 -2.26 10.28 -7.97
C ARG A 193 -3.09 11.41 -8.60
N ALA A 194 -4.42 11.39 -8.45
CA ALA A 194 -5.26 12.47 -8.91
C ALA A 194 -4.93 13.80 -8.20
N GLY A 195 -5.09 14.91 -8.90
CA GLY A 195 -4.96 16.25 -8.33
C GLY A 195 -5.92 16.44 -7.14
N ASP A 196 -7.17 15.99 -7.29
CA ASP A 196 -8.16 15.88 -6.21
C ASP A 196 -8.77 14.46 -6.19
N PRO A 197 -8.41 13.60 -5.23
CA PRO A 197 -8.98 12.26 -5.10
C PRO A 197 -10.49 12.24 -4.85
N LEU A 198 -11.07 13.31 -4.29
CA LEU A 198 -12.51 13.40 -4.04
C LEU A 198 -13.30 13.69 -5.32
N ALA A 199 -12.68 14.34 -6.31
CA ALA A 199 -13.32 14.74 -7.56
C ALA A 199 -13.16 13.72 -8.70
N VAL A 200 -12.50 12.59 -8.46
CA VAL A 200 -12.32 11.52 -9.47
C VAL A 200 -13.66 10.88 -9.78
N ASP A 201 -14.09 10.88 -11.04
CA ASP A 201 -15.33 10.21 -11.45
C ASP A 201 -15.08 8.70 -11.69
N LEU A 202 -15.31 7.90 -10.66
CA LEU A 202 -15.14 6.44 -10.69
C LEU A 202 -16.33 5.67 -11.27
N ARG A 203 -17.43 6.35 -11.66
CA ARG A 203 -18.60 5.69 -12.22
C ARG A 203 -18.22 4.85 -13.44
N ASP A 204 -18.68 3.62 -13.46
CA ASP A 204 -18.42 2.63 -14.52
C ASP A 204 -16.93 2.33 -14.79
N ALA A 205 -15.99 2.86 -13.96
CA ALA A 205 -14.56 2.62 -14.13
C ALA A 205 -14.04 1.46 -13.25
N CYS A 206 -14.62 1.27 -12.07
CA CYS A 206 -14.16 0.24 -11.11
C CYS A 206 -15.33 -0.25 -10.22
N ASP A 207 -15.05 -1.34 -9.50
CA ASP A 207 -15.95 -1.97 -8.51
C ASP A 207 -15.45 -1.78 -7.09
N VAL A 208 -14.15 -1.50 -6.94
CA VAL A 208 -13.44 -1.40 -5.65
C VAL A 208 -12.50 -0.21 -5.69
N VAL A 209 -12.39 0.52 -4.57
CA VAL A 209 -11.43 1.61 -4.39
C VAL A 209 -10.32 1.17 -3.46
N VAL A 210 -9.07 1.30 -3.91
CA VAL A 210 -7.89 1.06 -3.08
C VAL A 210 -7.53 2.35 -2.35
N LEU A 211 -7.53 2.30 -1.02
CA LEU A 211 -7.18 3.43 -0.16
C LEU A 211 -5.77 3.26 0.40
N LYS A 212 -4.91 4.24 0.20
CA LYS A 212 -3.56 4.30 0.78
C LYS A 212 -3.41 5.58 1.60
N VAL A 213 -3.15 5.43 2.89
CA VAL A 213 -3.20 6.54 3.87
C VAL A 213 -2.29 7.69 3.49
N GLN A 214 -1.00 7.42 3.25
CA GLN A 214 -0.02 8.48 3.00
C GLN A 214 -0.31 9.25 1.69
N PRO A 215 -0.51 8.59 0.53
CA PRO A 215 -0.81 9.30 -0.72
C PRO A 215 -2.11 10.11 -0.68
N LEU A 216 -3.08 9.68 0.14
CA LEU A 216 -4.37 10.37 0.29
C LEU A 216 -4.36 11.49 1.32
N GLY A 217 -3.29 11.67 2.09
CA GLY A 217 -3.14 12.78 3.01
C GLY A 217 -3.56 12.50 4.46
N GLY A 218 -3.67 11.22 4.84
CA GLY A 218 -3.99 10.79 6.20
C GLY A 218 -5.25 9.94 6.28
N VAL A 219 -5.50 9.42 7.49
CA VAL A 219 -6.63 8.52 7.74
C VAL A 219 -7.97 9.22 7.50
N ARG A 220 -8.13 10.44 8.01
CA ARG A 220 -9.38 11.22 7.83
C ARG A 220 -9.62 11.64 6.39
N ALA A 221 -8.54 11.97 5.66
CA ALA A 221 -8.65 12.26 4.23
C ALA A 221 -9.07 11.01 3.44
N ALA A 222 -8.50 9.85 3.74
CA ALA A 222 -8.87 8.59 3.10
C ALA A 222 -10.33 8.16 3.42
N LEU A 223 -10.81 8.40 4.65
CA LEU A 223 -12.22 8.17 5.01
C LEU A 223 -13.17 9.05 4.18
N ARG A 224 -12.82 10.33 3.97
CA ARG A 224 -13.61 11.21 3.08
C ARG A 224 -13.65 10.71 1.64
N VAL A 225 -12.53 10.16 1.13
CA VAL A 225 -12.49 9.55 -0.20
C VAL A 225 -13.42 8.33 -0.27
N ALA A 226 -13.41 7.46 0.75
CA ALA A 226 -14.34 6.33 0.83
C ALA A 226 -15.80 6.78 0.82
N GLU A 227 -16.14 7.78 1.63
CA GLU A 227 -17.49 8.34 1.72
C GLU A 227 -17.93 8.99 0.40
N ALA A 228 -17.07 9.78 -0.24
CA ALA A 228 -17.39 10.49 -1.47
C ALA A 228 -17.69 9.56 -2.65
N HIS A 229 -16.98 8.42 -2.74
CA HIS A 229 -17.19 7.48 -3.83
C HIS A 229 -18.29 6.45 -3.54
N GLY A 230 -18.53 6.09 -2.28
CA GLY A 230 -19.58 5.13 -1.89
C GLY A 230 -19.39 3.73 -2.46
N LEU A 231 -18.20 3.40 -2.94
CA LEU A 231 -17.84 2.07 -3.46
C LEU A 231 -17.21 1.21 -2.36
N PRO A 232 -17.27 -0.12 -2.47
CA PRO A 232 -16.49 -1.01 -1.62
C PRO A 232 -15.02 -0.63 -1.61
N CYS A 233 -14.43 -0.52 -0.40
CA CYS A 233 -13.05 -0.10 -0.24
C CYS A 233 -12.16 -1.24 0.25
N VAL A 234 -10.88 -1.19 -0.13
CA VAL A 234 -9.80 -2.01 0.42
C VAL A 234 -8.64 -1.11 0.81
N VAL A 235 -8.14 -1.23 2.03
CA VAL A 235 -6.96 -0.48 2.45
C VAL A 235 -5.70 -1.22 2.02
N SER A 236 -4.75 -0.48 1.46
CA SER A 236 -3.46 -1.04 1.05
C SER A 236 -2.31 -0.15 1.50
N SER A 237 -1.11 -0.67 1.46
CA SER A 237 0.10 0.03 1.84
C SER A 237 0.83 0.64 0.65
N ALA A 238 1.73 1.58 0.97
CA ALA A 238 2.77 2.06 0.09
C ALA A 238 4.16 1.59 0.56
N LEU A 239 4.24 0.36 1.10
CA LEU A 239 5.46 -0.29 1.57
C LEU A 239 6.09 0.45 2.78
N GLU A 240 5.28 0.83 3.73
CA GLU A 240 5.68 1.51 4.95
C GLU A 240 6.37 0.57 5.96
N SER A 241 7.07 1.16 6.94
CA SER A 241 7.44 0.48 8.18
C SER A 241 6.18 0.19 9.03
N SER A 242 6.31 -0.55 10.11
CA SER A 242 5.19 -0.79 11.03
C SER A 242 4.54 0.49 11.56
N VAL A 243 5.26 1.62 11.61
CA VAL A 243 4.68 2.92 12.00
C VAL A 243 3.64 3.39 10.98
N GLY A 244 3.99 3.37 9.68
CA GLY A 244 3.05 3.75 8.62
C GLY A 244 1.96 2.70 8.40
N ILE A 245 2.29 1.40 8.50
CA ILE A 245 1.28 0.31 8.45
C ILE A 245 0.24 0.49 9.56
N ALA A 246 0.63 0.94 10.74
CA ALA A 246 -0.31 1.18 11.82
C ALA A 246 -1.34 2.29 11.50
N ALA A 247 -1.01 3.26 10.65
CA ALA A 247 -1.99 4.21 10.12
C ALA A 247 -2.95 3.55 9.11
N GLY A 248 -2.45 2.66 8.26
CA GLY A 248 -3.29 1.84 7.37
C GLY A 248 -4.25 0.93 8.14
N VAL A 249 -3.76 0.29 9.19
CA VAL A 249 -4.60 -0.52 10.11
C VAL A 249 -5.66 0.36 10.77
N ALA A 250 -5.31 1.58 11.21
CA ALA A 250 -6.28 2.50 11.80
C ALA A 250 -7.36 2.95 10.80
N LEU A 251 -7.01 3.18 9.54
CA LEU A 251 -7.99 3.44 8.47
C LEU A 251 -8.94 2.26 8.29
N ALA A 252 -8.39 1.06 8.11
CA ALA A 252 -9.20 -0.15 7.92
C ALA A 252 -10.10 -0.43 9.14
N ALA A 253 -9.59 -0.14 10.35
CA ALA A 253 -10.36 -0.31 11.58
C ALA A 253 -11.47 0.72 11.76
N ALA A 254 -11.38 1.88 11.15
CA ALA A 254 -12.37 2.96 11.22
C ALA A 254 -13.44 2.88 10.12
N LEU A 255 -13.19 2.16 9.03
CA LEU A 255 -14.19 1.95 7.98
C LEU A 255 -15.39 1.16 8.51
N PRO A 256 -16.64 1.59 8.25
CA PRO A 256 -17.83 0.86 8.68
C PRO A 256 -17.86 -0.58 8.14
N GLU A 257 -17.60 -0.72 6.84
CA GLU A 257 -17.55 -1.99 6.15
C GLU A 257 -16.11 -2.29 5.65
N LEU A 258 -15.69 -3.54 5.73
CA LEU A 258 -14.40 -4.00 5.30
C LEU A 258 -14.56 -5.35 4.58
N PRO A 259 -15.12 -5.35 3.34
CA PRO A 259 -15.46 -6.59 2.64
C PRO A 259 -14.24 -7.36 2.13
N PHE A 260 -13.06 -6.73 2.10
CA PHE A 260 -11.84 -7.29 1.55
C PHE A 260 -10.71 -7.31 2.58
N ALA A 261 -9.90 -8.38 2.57
CA ALA A 261 -8.65 -8.42 3.32
C ALA A 261 -7.70 -7.31 2.83
N CYS A 262 -7.08 -6.57 3.73
CA CYS A 262 -6.29 -5.39 3.42
C CYS A 262 -4.85 -5.70 2.98
N GLY A 263 -4.31 -4.93 2.04
CA GLY A 263 -2.93 -5.04 1.55
C GLY A 263 -1.91 -4.43 2.53
N LEU A 264 -1.96 -4.79 3.81
CA LEU A 264 -1.17 -4.17 4.88
C LEU A 264 -0.05 -5.07 5.44
N ALA A 265 0.10 -6.31 4.96
CA ALA A 265 1.13 -7.24 5.44
C ALA A 265 2.51 -7.02 4.77
N THR A 266 2.80 -5.83 4.29
CA THR A 266 4.02 -5.56 3.50
C THR A 266 5.29 -5.36 4.33
N VAL A 267 5.20 -5.24 5.66
CA VAL A 267 6.38 -5.33 6.55
C VAL A 267 7.14 -6.65 6.35
N ALA A 268 6.45 -7.72 6.01
CA ALA A 268 7.06 -9.01 5.69
C ALA A 268 8.04 -8.97 4.51
N LEU A 269 7.95 -7.98 3.63
CA LEU A 269 8.87 -7.76 2.50
C LEU A 269 10.17 -7.06 2.92
N LEU A 270 10.22 -6.47 4.11
CA LEU A 270 11.41 -5.82 4.66
C LEU A 270 12.30 -6.82 5.38
N ALA A 271 13.62 -6.66 5.29
CA ALA A 271 14.58 -7.50 6.00
C ALA A 271 14.67 -7.18 7.51
N GLY A 272 14.03 -6.12 7.94
CA GLY A 272 13.92 -5.66 9.32
C GLY A 272 12.81 -4.64 9.47
N ASP A 273 12.72 -4.00 10.63
CA ASP A 273 11.76 -2.93 10.88
C ASP A 273 12.35 -1.90 11.85
N VAL A 274 11.65 -0.81 12.04
CA VAL A 274 12.00 0.28 12.97
C VAL A 274 11.61 -0.05 14.43
N THR A 275 10.91 -1.14 14.65
CA THR A 275 10.42 -1.60 15.97
C THR A 275 10.82 -3.04 16.28
N GLY A 276 10.94 -3.37 17.56
CA GLY A 276 11.14 -4.73 18.06
C GLY A 276 9.91 -5.61 17.96
N GLU A 277 8.74 -5.00 17.80
CA GLU A 277 7.45 -5.68 17.67
C GLU A 277 6.78 -5.32 16.32
N PRO A 278 7.27 -5.83 15.20
CA PRO A 278 6.74 -5.50 13.88
C PRO A 278 5.27 -5.90 13.72
N LEU A 279 4.53 -5.16 12.91
CA LEU A 279 3.18 -5.50 12.51
C LEU A 279 3.20 -6.58 11.42
N LEU A 280 3.41 -7.82 11.84
CA LEU A 280 3.30 -9.00 10.99
C LEU A 280 1.97 -9.69 11.22
N PRO A 281 1.37 -10.33 10.20
CA PRO A 281 0.11 -11.05 10.34
C PRO A 281 0.23 -12.21 11.34
N VAL A 282 -0.79 -12.34 12.18
CA VAL A 282 -1.05 -13.54 12.99
C VAL A 282 -2.42 -14.06 12.54
N ASP A 283 -2.47 -15.31 12.11
CA ASP A 283 -3.69 -15.94 11.58
C ASP A 283 -4.38 -15.09 10.49
N GLY A 284 -3.60 -14.45 9.62
CA GLY A 284 -4.08 -13.63 8.51
C GLY A 284 -4.67 -12.28 8.92
N ALA A 285 -4.41 -11.78 10.13
CA ALA A 285 -4.87 -10.48 10.61
C ALA A 285 -3.76 -9.67 11.27
N LEU A 286 -3.92 -8.33 11.28
CA LEU A 286 -3.09 -7.40 12.04
C LEU A 286 -3.88 -6.81 13.22
N PRO A 287 -3.29 -6.72 14.42
CA PRO A 287 -3.93 -6.07 15.57
C PRO A 287 -3.98 -4.55 15.39
N VAL A 288 -5.06 -3.93 15.88
CA VAL A 288 -5.19 -2.46 15.93
C VAL A 288 -4.43 -1.93 17.13
N ARG A 289 -3.19 -1.50 16.93
CA ARG A 289 -2.35 -0.96 18.02
C ARG A 289 -1.43 0.17 17.54
N ALA A 290 -0.95 0.96 18.49
CA ALA A 290 0.12 1.90 18.26
C ALA A 290 1.46 1.15 18.06
N VAL A 291 2.38 1.79 17.36
CA VAL A 291 3.76 1.30 17.16
C VAL A 291 4.73 2.36 17.62
N VAL A 292 5.71 1.95 18.43
CA VAL A 292 6.82 2.78 18.86
C VAL A 292 8.09 2.29 18.14
N PRO A 293 8.83 3.16 17.46
CA PRO A 293 10.06 2.78 16.77
C PRO A 293 11.24 2.69 17.74
N ASP A 294 11.26 1.67 18.56
CA ASP A 294 12.28 1.41 19.59
C ASP A 294 13.56 0.75 19.06
N ARG A 295 13.61 0.41 17.77
CA ARG A 295 14.76 -0.15 17.05
C ARG A 295 15.23 0.70 15.88
N LEU A 296 15.04 2.00 16.00
CA LEU A 296 15.48 2.92 14.97
C LEU A 296 17.01 2.91 14.86
N ARG A 297 17.52 2.52 13.69
CA ARG A 297 18.93 2.61 13.35
C ARG A 297 19.17 3.88 12.52
N ALA A 298 20.33 4.52 12.72
CA ALA A 298 20.71 5.64 11.88
C ALA A 298 20.76 5.20 10.40
N ALA A 299 20.10 5.97 9.55
CA ALA A 299 20.24 5.79 8.10
C ALA A 299 21.65 6.23 7.66
N PRO A 300 22.18 5.74 6.53
CA PRO A 300 23.39 6.27 5.92
C PRO A 300 23.31 7.80 5.73
N ASP A 301 24.43 8.49 5.87
CA ASP A 301 24.48 9.97 5.88
C ASP A 301 23.95 10.58 4.57
N ASP A 302 24.24 9.98 3.44
CA ASP A 302 23.75 10.39 2.13
C ASP A 302 22.23 10.23 2.01
N VAL A 303 21.67 9.15 2.55
CA VAL A 303 20.21 8.92 2.62
C VAL A 303 19.57 9.94 3.56
N ALA A 304 20.18 10.20 4.71
CA ALA A 304 19.68 11.18 5.67
C ALA A 304 19.68 12.61 5.07
N ALA A 305 20.75 13.01 4.40
CA ALA A 305 20.84 14.29 3.71
C ALA A 305 19.78 14.44 2.62
N ARG A 306 19.61 13.43 1.77
CA ARG A 306 18.60 13.44 0.71
C ARG A 306 17.17 13.56 1.24
N TRP A 307 16.87 12.93 2.40
CA TRP A 307 15.57 13.08 3.06
C TRP A 307 15.39 14.45 3.70
N ALA A 308 16.45 15.02 4.27
CA ALA A 308 16.42 16.39 4.80
C ALA A 308 16.08 17.42 3.72
N ASP A 309 16.75 17.32 2.55
CA ASP A 309 16.49 18.20 1.40
C ASP A 309 15.06 18.05 0.89
N ARG A 310 14.57 16.80 0.76
CA ARG A 310 13.21 16.54 0.31
C ARG A 310 12.17 17.08 1.29
N LEU A 311 12.38 16.88 2.58
CA LEU A 311 11.46 17.39 3.60
C LEU A 311 11.47 18.92 3.61
N ALA A 312 12.64 19.57 3.52
CA ALA A 312 12.74 21.02 3.42
C ALA A 312 11.97 21.56 2.20
N ALA A 313 12.09 20.91 1.03
CA ALA A 313 11.35 21.30 -0.16
C ALA A 313 9.82 21.14 0.01
N VAL A 314 9.36 20.11 0.72
CA VAL A 314 7.92 19.90 1.00
C VAL A 314 7.40 20.92 2.00
N LEU A 315 8.20 21.31 2.99
CA LEU A 315 7.83 22.32 4.00
C LEU A 315 7.79 23.75 3.43
N ALA A 316 8.59 24.01 2.38
CA ALA A 316 8.64 25.33 1.72
C ALA A 316 7.54 25.53 0.64
N ALA A 317 6.87 24.45 0.21
CA ALA A 317 5.84 24.48 -0.85
C ALA A 317 4.43 24.59 -0.29
#